data_973cdbf03b6b1bb47239de2fae429079
#
_entry.id   973cdbf03b6b1bb47239de2fae429079
#
_cell.length_a   1.000
_cell.length_b   1.000
_cell.length_c   1.000
_cell.angle_alpha   90.00
_cell.angle_beta   90.00
_cell.angle_gamma   90.00
#
_symmetry.space_group_name_H-M   'P 1'
#
loop_
_entity.id
_entity.type
_entity.pdbx_description
1 polymer ?
#
loop_
_entity_poly.entity_id
_entity_poly.type
_entity_poly.pdbx_seq_one_letter_code
_entity_poly.pdbx_strand_id
1 'polypeptide(L)'
;LNQTIENTTLSNLISNERYARKVLPFIKGSYFGVREEKVVFEEITKFVDKYNKIPTKTVLEIELEGREDLTDIEHKKVVALIKSLDSSDVDFEWLVDTTEKFCKDK
;
A
#
# COMPACT_ATOMS: atom_id res chain seq x y z
N LEU A 1 -17.02 7.29 -3.72
CA LEU A 1 -15.79 6.55 -3.44
C LEU A 1 -15.37 6.82 -2.00
N ASN A 2 -15.30 5.77 -1.23
CA ASN A 2 -14.92 5.88 0.16
C ASN A 2 -13.41 5.81 0.30
N GLN A 3 -12.84 6.88 0.84
CA GLN A 3 -11.45 6.88 1.23
C GLN A 3 -11.35 6.24 2.61
N THR A 4 -10.82 5.05 2.66
CA THR A 4 -10.57 4.36 3.93
C THR A 4 -9.16 4.67 4.41
N ILE A 5 -8.88 4.41 5.68
CA ILE A 5 -7.52 4.55 6.18
C ILE A 5 -6.58 3.58 5.47
N GLU A 6 -7.04 2.39 5.12
CA GLU A 6 -6.25 1.41 4.38
C GLU A 6 -5.86 1.96 3.00
N ASN A 7 -6.83 2.49 2.26
CA ASN A 7 -6.57 3.04 0.93
C ASN A 7 -5.65 4.26 1.02
N THR A 8 -5.89 5.15 1.98
CA THR A 8 -5.08 6.34 2.21
C THR A 8 -3.64 5.94 2.54
N THR A 9 -3.47 4.93 3.39
CA THR A 9 -2.14 4.42 3.74
C THR A 9 -1.40 3.91 2.51
N LEU A 10 -2.05 3.05 1.72
CA LEU A 10 -1.42 2.51 0.51
C LEU A 10 -1.08 3.61 -0.49
N SER A 11 -1.98 4.56 -0.69
CA SER A 11 -1.76 5.68 -1.61
C SER A 11 -0.53 6.50 -1.22
N ASN A 12 -0.36 6.74 0.07
CA ASN A 12 0.76 7.54 0.54
C ASN A 12 2.08 6.75 0.60
N LEU A 13 2.00 5.43 0.76
CA LEU A 13 3.20 4.59 0.70
C LEU A 13 3.88 4.64 -0.67
N ILE A 14 3.12 4.91 -1.72
CA ILE A 14 3.68 4.97 -3.08
C ILE A 14 3.83 6.40 -3.62
N SER A 15 3.51 7.41 -2.82
CA SER A 15 3.59 8.80 -3.26
C SER A 15 4.38 9.69 -2.30
N ASN A 16 4.57 9.27 -1.06
CA ASN A 16 5.23 10.06 -0.03
C ASN A 16 6.34 9.23 0.62
N GLU A 17 7.57 9.41 0.14
CA GLU A 17 8.69 8.60 0.62
C GLU A 17 8.97 8.84 2.10
N ARG A 18 8.83 10.07 2.57
CA ARG A 18 9.02 10.39 3.98
C ARG A 18 8.04 9.62 4.87
N TYR A 19 6.78 9.58 4.45
CA TYR A 19 5.76 8.82 5.16
C TYR A 19 6.08 7.32 5.13
N ALA A 20 6.43 6.79 3.97
CA ALA A 20 6.75 5.38 3.82
C ALA A 20 7.90 4.98 4.75
N ARG A 21 8.97 5.76 4.80
CA ARG A 21 10.11 5.47 5.67
C ARG A 21 9.74 5.54 7.14
N LYS A 22 8.78 6.38 7.48
CA LYS A 22 8.34 6.54 8.87
C LYS A 22 7.49 5.36 9.33
N VAL A 23 6.56 4.90 8.50
CA VAL A 23 5.53 3.96 8.94
C VAL A 23 5.77 2.50 8.55
N LEU A 24 6.51 2.22 7.48
CA LEU A 24 6.76 0.83 7.07
C LEU A 24 7.32 -0.05 8.18
N PRO A 25 8.21 0.44 9.05
CA PRO A 25 8.74 -0.42 10.11
C PRO A 25 7.71 -1.01 11.06
N PHE A 26 6.53 -0.38 11.19
CA PHE A 26 5.53 -0.91 12.14
C PHE A 26 4.22 -1.36 11.48
N ILE A 27 4.08 -1.26 10.16
CA ILE A 27 2.90 -1.78 9.46
C ILE A 27 3.14 -3.24 9.08
N LYS A 28 2.11 -4.08 9.29
CA LYS A 28 2.16 -5.49 8.89
C LYS A 28 1.06 -5.75 7.86
N GLY A 29 1.33 -6.67 6.93
CA GLY A 29 0.35 -7.07 5.93
C GLY A 29 -0.95 -7.58 6.53
N SER A 30 -0.87 -8.23 7.69
CA SER A 30 -2.03 -8.76 8.37
C SER A 30 -2.99 -7.68 8.88
N TYR A 31 -2.56 -6.42 8.90
CA TYR A 31 -3.45 -5.32 9.30
C TYR A 31 -4.47 -4.98 8.23
N PHE A 32 -4.23 -5.38 6.99
CA PHE A 32 -5.17 -5.17 5.89
C PHE A 32 -6.15 -6.34 5.83
N GLY A 33 -7.44 -6.03 5.97
CA GLY A 33 -8.47 -7.07 6.02
C GLY A 33 -8.91 -7.59 4.66
N VAL A 34 -8.58 -6.85 3.60
CA VAL A 34 -8.95 -7.21 2.23
C VAL A 34 -7.72 -7.77 1.52
N ARG A 35 -7.89 -8.91 0.84
CA ARG A 35 -6.75 -9.58 0.20
C ARG A 35 -6.03 -8.70 -0.82
N GLU A 36 -6.77 -7.94 -1.62
CA GLU A 36 -6.18 -7.07 -2.63
C GLU A 36 -5.26 -6.02 -1.99
N GLU A 37 -5.68 -5.46 -0.86
CA GLU A 37 -4.87 -4.48 -0.13
C GLU A 37 -3.61 -5.12 0.42
N LYS A 38 -3.74 -6.32 0.97
CA LYS A 38 -2.60 -7.07 1.50
C LYS A 38 -1.58 -7.35 0.41
N VAL A 39 -2.05 -7.77 -0.77
CA VAL A 39 -1.17 -8.04 -1.91
C VAL A 39 -0.40 -6.79 -2.33
N VAL A 40 -1.09 -5.64 -2.44
CA VAL A 40 -0.43 -4.38 -2.79
C VAL A 40 0.62 -4.02 -1.75
N PHE A 41 0.28 -4.14 -0.48
CA PHE A 41 1.23 -3.85 0.59
C PHE A 41 2.46 -4.77 0.51
N GLU A 42 2.27 -6.05 0.25
CA GLU A 42 3.38 -7.01 0.11
C GLU A 42 4.32 -6.61 -1.03
N GLU A 43 3.77 -6.18 -2.17
CA GLU A 43 4.60 -5.74 -3.29
C GLU A 43 5.35 -4.45 -2.98
N ILE A 44 4.70 -3.53 -2.26
CA ILE A 44 5.37 -2.29 -1.83
C ILE A 44 6.56 -2.61 -0.94
N THR A 45 6.36 -3.44 0.09
CA THR A 45 7.44 -3.76 1.03
C THR A 45 8.57 -4.52 0.36
N LYS A 46 8.25 -5.45 -0.52
CA LYS A 46 9.25 -6.21 -1.27
C LYS A 46 10.13 -5.27 -2.10
N PHE A 47 9.52 -4.31 -2.77
CA PHE A 47 10.25 -3.35 -3.58
C PHE A 47 11.14 -2.44 -2.72
N VAL A 48 10.59 -1.90 -1.63
CA VAL A 48 11.35 -1.02 -0.74
C VAL A 48 12.54 -1.76 -0.14
N ASP A 49 12.33 -3.00 0.28
CA ASP A 49 13.42 -3.81 0.86
C ASP A 49 14.54 -4.06 -0.14
N LYS A 50 14.19 -4.23 -1.41
CA LYS A 50 15.18 -4.53 -2.46
C LYS A 50 15.89 -3.30 -2.97
N TYR A 51 15.15 -2.21 -3.20
CA TYR A 51 15.67 -1.03 -3.90
C TYR A 51 15.85 0.20 -3.02
N ASN A 52 15.41 0.13 -1.78
CA ASN A 52 15.48 1.24 -0.81
C ASN A 52 14.85 2.54 -1.32
N LYS A 53 13.76 2.40 -2.06
CA LYS A 53 12.94 3.53 -2.53
C LYS A 53 11.52 3.02 -2.77
N ILE A 54 10.58 3.96 -2.86
CA ILE A 54 9.17 3.59 -3.05
C ILE A 54 8.89 3.26 -4.51
N PRO A 55 7.96 2.32 -4.77
CA PRO A 55 7.60 1.96 -6.14
C PRO A 55 6.58 2.93 -6.73
N THR A 56 6.47 2.94 -8.04
CA THR A 56 5.38 3.62 -8.75
C THR A 56 4.25 2.62 -9.01
N LYS A 57 3.10 3.14 -9.45
CA LYS A 57 1.99 2.26 -9.86
C LYS A 57 2.40 1.32 -10.99
N THR A 58 3.13 1.84 -11.97
CA THR A 58 3.61 1.04 -13.10
C THR A 58 4.46 -0.12 -12.62
N VAL A 59 5.39 0.15 -11.70
CA VAL A 59 6.24 -0.90 -11.14
C VAL A 59 5.41 -1.97 -10.45
N LEU A 60 4.43 -1.56 -9.65
CA LEU A 60 3.57 -2.51 -8.94
C LEU A 60 2.79 -3.39 -9.91
N GLU A 61 2.25 -2.81 -10.99
CA GLU A 61 1.51 -3.58 -11.98
C GLU A 61 2.39 -4.60 -12.69
N ILE A 62 3.62 -4.22 -13.01
CA ILE A 62 4.56 -5.13 -13.66
C ILE A 62 4.97 -6.26 -12.71
N GLU A 63 5.26 -5.94 -11.46
CA GLU A 63 5.64 -6.94 -10.46
C GLU A 63 4.52 -7.94 -10.19
N LEU A 64 3.27 -7.50 -10.26
CA LEU A 64 2.13 -8.41 -10.08
C LEU A 64 2.09 -9.52 -11.11
N GLU A 65 2.55 -9.25 -12.33
CA GLU A 65 2.54 -10.26 -13.38
C GLU A 65 3.43 -11.46 -13.04
N GLY A 66 4.41 -11.27 -12.16
CA GLY A 66 5.26 -12.36 -11.71
C GLY A 66 4.68 -13.21 -10.59
N ARG A 67 3.51 -12.83 -10.05
CA ARG A 67 2.91 -13.61 -8.96
C ARG A 67 2.09 -14.76 -9.54
N GLU A 68 2.27 -15.92 -8.95
CA GLU A 68 1.57 -17.13 -9.36
C GLU A 68 0.44 -17.51 -8.40
N ASP A 69 0.33 -16.81 -7.28
CA ASP A 69 -0.64 -17.12 -6.23
C ASP A 69 -1.98 -16.42 -6.41
N LEU A 70 -2.16 -15.66 -7.49
CA LEU A 70 -3.39 -14.91 -7.76
C LEU A 70 -4.17 -15.55 -8.91
N THR A 71 -5.48 -15.67 -8.72
CA THR A 71 -6.37 -16.04 -9.83
C THR A 71 -6.49 -14.83 -10.77
N ASP A 72 -7.03 -15.07 -11.97
CA ASP A 72 -7.25 -13.98 -12.93
C ASP A 72 -8.16 -12.90 -12.36
N ILE A 73 -9.18 -13.31 -11.60
CA ILE A 73 -10.11 -12.37 -10.98
C ILE A 73 -9.40 -11.55 -9.91
N GLU A 74 -8.59 -12.21 -9.07
CA GLU A 74 -7.83 -11.53 -8.03
C GLU A 74 -6.84 -10.55 -8.65
N HIS A 75 -6.13 -10.96 -9.71
CA HIS A 75 -5.19 -10.10 -10.39
C HIS A 75 -5.86 -8.84 -10.90
N LYS A 76 -7.04 -8.96 -11.53
CA LYS A 76 -7.79 -7.80 -12.03
C LYS A 76 -8.19 -6.86 -10.89
N LYS A 77 -8.61 -7.42 -9.75
CA LYS A 77 -9.00 -6.61 -8.60
C LYS A 77 -7.81 -5.86 -8.02
N VAL A 78 -6.64 -6.50 -7.96
CA VAL A 78 -5.44 -5.83 -7.45
C VAL A 78 -5.00 -4.71 -8.38
N VAL A 79 -5.02 -4.95 -9.69
CA VAL A 79 -4.69 -3.92 -10.68
C VAL A 79 -5.66 -2.73 -10.56
N ALA A 80 -6.95 -3.01 -10.42
CA ALA A 80 -7.94 -1.96 -10.25
C ALA A 80 -7.68 -1.13 -8.98
N LEU A 81 -7.32 -1.80 -7.89
CA LEU A 81 -6.97 -1.12 -6.65
C LEU A 81 -5.76 -0.21 -6.86
N ILE A 82 -4.69 -0.72 -7.47
CA ILE A 82 -3.48 0.07 -7.73
C ILE A 82 -3.83 1.32 -8.54
N LYS A 83 -4.62 1.17 -9.59
CA LYS A 83 -5.02 2.29 -10.44
C LYS A 83 -5.85 3.33 -9.69
N SER A 84 -6.60 2.89 -8.68
CA SER A 84 -7.45 3.77 -7.89
C SER A 84 -6.69 4.54 -6.80
N LEU A 85 -5.47 4.12 -6.48
CA LEU A 85 -4.69 4.78 -5.44
C LEU A 85 -4.31 6.18 -5.89
N ASP A 86 -4.62 7.14 -5.05
CA ASP A 86 -4.44 8.54 -5.39
C ASP A 86 -3.96 9.27 -4.15
N SER A 87 -2.86 9.99 -4.26
CA SER A 87 -2.36 10.74 -3.13
C SER A 87 -3.25 11.94 -2.92
N SER A 88 -3.84 12.03 -1.75
CA SER A 88 -4.57 13.22 -1.34
C SER A 88 -3.65 14.09 -0.51
N ASP A 89 -3.90 15.38 -0.54
CA ASP A 89 -3.12 16.36 0.20
C ASP A 89 -3.58 16.33 1.65
N VAL A 90 -2.97 15.47 2.46
CA VAL A 90 -3.29 15.35 3.88
C VAL A 90 -2.10 15.77 4.72
N ASP A 91 -2.40 16.29 5.91
CA ASP A 91 -1.36 16.69 6.84
C ASP A 91 -0.49 15.49 7.23
N PHE A 92 0.82 15.66 7.16
CA PHE A 92 1.77 14.59 7.42
C PHE A 92 1.63 14.06 8.85
N GLU A 93 1.58 14.94 9.84
CA GLU A 93 1.50 14.52 11.24
C GLU A 93 0.19 13.79 11.52
N TRP A 94 -0.91 14.31 11.00
CA TRP A 94 -2.21 13.65 11.13
C TRP A 94 -2.16 12.25 10.50
N LEU A 95 -1.56 12.14 9.33
CA LEU A 95 -1.49 10.88 8.61
C LEU A 95 -0.68 9.84 9.40
N VAL A 96 0.47 10.24 9.94
CA VAL A 96 1.30 9.33 10.74
C VAL A 96 0.55 8.90 11.99
N ASP A 97 -0.07 9.84 12.70
CA ASP A 97 -0.82 9.54 13.93
C ASP A 97 -1.98 8.60 13.65
N THR A 98 -2.70 8.85 12.55
CA THR A 98 -3.86 8.03 12.18
C THR A 98 -3.40 6.63 11.77
N THR A 99 -2.26 6.53 11.07
CA THR A 99 -1.70 5.23 10.70
C THR A 99 -1.28 4.43 11.94
N GLU A 100 -0.63 5.09 12.90
CA GLU A 100 -0.24 4.46 14.15
C GLU A 100 -1.46 3.91 14.90
N LYS A 101 -2.53 4.70 14.96
CA LYS A 101 -3.77 4.28 15.61
C LYS A 101 -4.38 3.08 14.89
N PHE A 102 -4.39 3.10 13.56
CA PHE A 102 -4.87 1.99 12.75
C PHE A 102 -4.10 0.71 13.08
N CYS A 103 -2.78 0.80 13.19
CA CYS A 103 -1.94 -0.36 13.51
C CYS A 103 -2.18 -0.88 14.93
N LYS A 104 -2.39 0.01 15.88
CA LYS A 104 -2.63 -0.39 17.28
C LYS A 104 -3.97 -1.09 17.44
N ASP A 105 -4.96 -0.73 16.62
CA ASP A 105 -6.30 -1.32 16.70
C ASP A 105 -6.37 -2.70 16.05
N LYS A 106 -5.28 -3.17 15.45
CA LYS A 106 -5.17 -4.49 14.85
C LYS A 106 -4.38 -5.43 15.74
#